data_78e284a44b745da0a2bfbba452a0ae4e
#
_entry.id   78e284a44b745da0a2bfbba452a0ae4e
#
_cell.length_a   1.000
_cell.length_b   1.000
_cell.length_c   1.000
_cell.angle_alpha   90.00
_cell.angle_beta   90.00
_cell.angle_gamma   90.00
#
_symmetry.space_group_name_H-M   'P 1'
#
loop_
_entity.id
_entity.type
_entity.pdbx_description
1 polymer ?
#
loop_
_entity_poly.entity_id
_entity_poly.type
_entity_poly.pdbx_seq_one_letter_code
_entity_poly.pdbx_strand_id
1 'polypeptide(L)'
;TTIEADGGKLCRVSNDQWGVTVEPVVTQIDGKALSCPAAVAVGADGKVYFTNAADVSVKYGLESALRTELLAHTATGWVYVYDPVTRAVERVLGGVAGASGLALSADGGTLYVSDLGSRCIWAVPSGGRERMAGGKGCAQLAAGLPGYPGALAVEEDGTVSVGYRWARSAWLEDHADGTLLRGAALRLSESMGERLFQMPDDGICAERFGPDGALLASYGGKALGGVLALCPAENRVYLGVAGETKIQWVRI
;
A
#
# COMPACT_ATOMS: atom_id res chain seq x y z
N THR A 1 9.15 7.87 2.23
CA THR A 1 8.31 8.95 1.65
C THR A 1 7.97 9.96 2.73
N THR A 2 7.93 11.23 2.39
CA THR A 2 7.45 12.29 3.27
C THR A 2 6.24 12.97 2.64
N ILE A 3 5.33 13.47 3.49
CA ILE A 3 4.13 14.20 3.10
C ILE A 3 4.29 15.63 3.59
N GLU A 4 4.10 16.60 2.72
CA GLU A 4 4.07 18.02 3.05
C GLU A 4 2.71 18.63 2.67
N ALA A 5 2.41 19.84 3.16
CA ALA A 5 1.12 20.51 2.94
C ALA A 5 0.74 20.68 1.45
N ASP A 6 1.74 20.77 0.58
CA ASP A 6 1.55 21.03 -0.86
C ASP A 6 1.73 19.78 -1.75
N GLY A 7 1.89 18.58 -1.16
CA GLY A 7 2.06 17.32 -1.88
C GLY A 7 3.07 16.41 -1.23
N GLY A 8 3.13 15.17 -1.74
CA GLY A 8 4.07 14.16 -1.27
C GLY A 8 5.40 14.20 -2.00
N LYS A 9 6.44 13.66 -1.39
CA LYS A 9 7.78 13.57 -1.96
C LYS A 9 8.41 12.22 -1.66
N LEU A 10 9.21 11.70 -2.59
CA LEU A 10 10.18 10.66 -2.28
C LEU A 10 11.45 11.36 -1.80
N CYS A 11 11.91 11.01 -0.60
CA CYS A 11 13.11 11.63 -0.02
C CYS A 11 14.15 10.57 0.33
N ARG A 12 15.42 10.95 0.21
CA ARG A 12 16.54 10.26 0.84
C ARG A 12 16.75 10.82 2.24
N VAL A 13 16.83 9.93 3.21
CA VAL A 13 17.15 10.30 4.60
C VAL A 13 18.54 9.77 4.91
N SER A 14 19.44 10.61 5.35
CA SER A 14 20.77 10.28 5.84
C SER A 14 20.94 10.74 7.28
N ASN A 15 21.73 10.02 8.05
CA ASN A 15 22.08 10.36 9.42
C ASN A 15 23.60 10.30 9.56
N ASP A 16 24.18 11.42 9.95
CA ASP A 16 25.62 11.54 10.20
C ASP A 16 25.88 12.19 11.56
N GLN A 17 27.13 12.47 11.87
CA GLN A 17 27.53 13.12 13.14
C GLN A 17 26.91 14.52 13.36
N TRP A 18 26.35 15.11 12.32
CA TRP A 18 25.73 16.45 12.36
C TRP A 18 24.19 16.37 12.48
N GLY A 19 23.61 15.17 12.36
CA GLY A 19 22.18 14.94 12.50
C GLY A 19 21.52 14.32 11.29
N VAL A 20 20.19 14.39 11.25
CA VAL A 20 19.37 13.83 10.18
C VAL A 20 19.18 14.86 9.07
N THR A 21 19.53 14.46 7.84
CA THR A 21 19.27 15.25 6.62
C THR A 21 18.20 14.57 5.79
N VAL A 22 17.21 15.34 5.33
CA VAL A 22 16.13 14.87 4.44
C VAL A 22 16.25 15.60 3.11
N GLU A 23 16.55 14.86 2.04
CA GLU A 23 16.74 15.40 0.70
C GLU A 23 15.62 14.89 -0.23
N PRO A 24 14.79 15.76 -0.81
CA PRO A 24 13.81 15.35 -1.81
C PRO A 24 14.51 14.86 -3.08
N VAL A 25 14.18 13.66 -3.54
CA VAL A 25 14.73 13.07 -4.77
C VAL A 25 13.72 12.99 -5.91
N VAL A 26 12.42 12.81 -5.59
CA VAL A 26 11.32 12.93 -6.56
C VAL A 26 10.19 13.73 -5.93
N THR A 27 9.82 14.83 -6.57
CA THR A 27 8.73 15.71 -6.11
C THR A 27 7.58 15.76 -7.11
N GLN A 28 7.86 15.43 -8.37
CA GLN A 28 6.89 15.49 -9.47
C GLN A 28 7.19 14.43 -10.53
N ILE A 29 6.20 14.06 -11.29
CA ILE A 29 6.28 13.16 -12.45
C ILE A 29 5.51 13.83 -13.58
N ASP A 30 6.13 13.97 -14.76
CA ASP A 30 5.55 14.63 -15.94
C ASP A 30 4.97 16.03 -15.63
N GLY A 31 5.65 16.79 -14.75
CA GLY A 31 5.23 18.15 -14.36
C GLY A 31 4.10 18.19 -13.32
N LYS A 32 3.60 17.05 -12.86
CA LYS A 32 2.59 16.98 -11.78
C LYS A 32 3.25 16.57 -10.47
N ALA A 33 2.93 17.27 -9.39
CA ALA A 33 3.37 16.89 -8.04
C ALA A 33 2.84 15.49 -7.67
N LEU A 34 3.57 14.77 -6.84
CA LEU A 34 3.08 13.51 -6.26
C LEU A 34 1.88 13.81 -5.36
N SER A 35 0.71 13.27 -5.72
CA SER A 35 -0.55 13.52 -4.99
C SER A 35 -0.63 12.69 -3.72
N CYS A 36 -0.30 11.39 -3.79
CA CYS A 36 -0.52 10.44 -2.70
C CYS A 36 0.59 9.36 -2.63
N PRO A 37 1.86 9.73 -2.33
CA PRO A 37 2.91 8.72 -2.12
C PRO A 37 2.63 7.93 -0.84
N ALA A 38 2.62 6.60 -0.93
CA ALA A 38 2.19 5.74 0.17
C ALA A 38 3.23 4.70 0.58
N ALA A 39 3.92 4.08 -0.37
CA ALA A 39 4.85 2.98 -0.09
C ALA A 39 6.15 3.12 -0.86
N VAL A 40 7.21 2.51 -0.33
CA VAL A 40 8.55 2.48 -0.91
C VAL A 40 9.22 1.13 -0.65
N ALA A 41 9.93 0.61 -1.65
CA ALA A 41 10.80 -0.55 -1.55
C ALA A 41 12.13 -0.27 -2.29
N VAL A 42 13.23 -0.77 -1.76
CA VAL A 42 14.56 -0.59 -2.36
C VAL A 42 15.07 -1.93 -2.84
N GLY A 43 15.44 -2.01 -4.12
CA GLY A 43 16.06 -3.19 -4.71
C GLY A 43 17.53 -3.33 -4.32
N ALA A 44 18.05 -4.55 -4.40
CA ALA A 44 19.48 -4.80 -4.17
C ALA A 44 20.39 -4.08 -5.17
N ASP A 45 19.87 -3.71 -6.33
CA ASP A 45 20.53 -2.88 -7.35
C ASP A 45 20.52 -1.37 -7.03
N GLY A 46 19.95 -0.99 -5.89
CA GLY A 46 19.84 0.40 -5.43
C GLY A 46 18.68 1.18 -6.04
N LYS A 47 17.91 0.59 -6.97
CA LYS A 47 16.70 1.24 -7.50
C LYS A 47 15.62 1.32 -6.44
N VAL A 48 14.88 2.42 -6.47
CA VAL A 48 13.83 2.71 -5.49
C VAL A 48 12.47 2.65 -6.16
N TYR A 49 11.69 1.65 -5.80
CA TYR A 49 10.30 1.52 -6.20
C TYR A 49 9.43 2.30 -5.23
N PHE A 50 8.47 3.06 -5.73
CA PHE A 50 7.55 3.82 -4.88
C PHE A 50 6.17 3.95 -5.53
N THR A 51 5.17 4.20 -4.71
CA THR A 51 3.80 4.38 -5.19
C THR A 51 3.37 5.84 -5.12
N ASN A 52 2.58 6.28 -6.09
CA ASN A 52 1.60 7.34 -5.95
C ASN A 52 0.24 6.65 -5.93
N ALA A 53 -0.31 6.45 -4.74
CA ALA A 53 -1.41 5.51 -4.52
C ALA A 53 -2.71 5.91 -5.23
N ALA A 54 -2.92 7.21 -5.43
CA ALA A 54 -4.08 7.78 -6.11
C ALA A 54 -3.79 9.18 -6.61
N ASP A 55 -4.59 9.69 -7.55
CA ASP A 55 -4.58 11.11 -7.94
C ASP A 55 -5.48 11.93 -7.00
N VAL A 56 -5.23 11.75 -5.70
CA VAL A 56 -5.94 12.43 -4.61
C VAL A 56 -4.90 13.11 -3.72
N SER A 57 -5.11 14.39 -3.42
CA SER A 57 -4.17 15.16 -2.60
C SER A 57 -4.11 14.65 -1.16
N VAL A 58 -2.88 14.49 -0.64
CA VAL A 58 -2.61 14.17 0.78
C VAL A 58 -2.69 15.39 1.70
N LYS A 59 -3.23 16.51 1.26
CA LYS A 59 -3.38 17.73 2.07
C LYS A 59 -4.02 17.48 3.44
N TYR A 60 -4.97 16.55 3.51
CA TYR A 60 -5.65 16.14 4.74
C TYR A 60 -5.11 14.81 5.31
N GLY A 61 -3.91 14.42 4.93
CA GLY A 61 -3.25 13.19 5.35
C GLY A 61 -3.47 12.01 4.42
N LEU A 62 -2.57 11.03 4.54
CA LEU A 62 -2.57 9.82 3.71
C LEU A 62 -3.84 8.98 3.90
N GLU A 63 -4.31 8.82 5.14
CA GLU A 63 -5.51 8.05 5.46
C GLU A 63 -6.76 8.63 4.76
N SER A 64 -6.91 9.96 4.80
CA SER A 64 -8.02 10.66 4.14
C SER A 64 -7.95 10.48 2.62
N ALA A 65 -6.76 10.59 2.02
CA ALA A 65 -6.57 10.41 0.58
C ALA A 65 -6.88 8.97 0.13
N LEU A 66 -6.38 7.96 0.84
CA LEU A 66 -6.67 6.56 0.55
C LEU A 66 -8.15 6.19 0.73
N ARG A 67 -8.80 6.76 1.76
CA ARG A 67 -10.24 6.60 1.97
C ARG A 67 -11.04 7.23 0.83
N THR A 68 -10.62 8.40 0.36
CA THR A 68 -11.22 9.06 -0.79
C THR A 68 -11.10 8.20 -2.05
N GLU A 69 -9.92 7.63 -2.33
CA GLU A 69 -9.72 6.72 -3.46
C GLU A 69 -10.57 5.45 -3.31
N LEU A 70 -10.62 4.87 -2.10
CA LEU A 70 -11.44 3.68 -1.84
C LEU A 70 -12.92 3.94 -2.12
N LEU A 71 -13.44 5.12 -1.76
CA LEU A 71 -14.81 5.54 -2.05
C LEU A 71 -15.01 5.87 -3.54
N ALA A 72 -14.09 6.60 -4.16
CA ALA A 72 -14.19 7.01 -5.56
C ALA A 72 -13.92 5.85 -6.52
N HIS A 73 -13.02 4.94 -6.16
CA HIS A 73 -12.57 3.77 -6.94
C HIS A 73 -12.15 4.16 -8.36
N THR A 74 -11.29 5.18 -8.45
CA THR A 74 -10.88 5.76 -9.74
C THR A 74 -9.74 4.99 -10.39
N ALA A 75 -9.05 4.12 -9.63
CA ALA A 75 -7.91 3.31 -10.07
C ALA A 75 -6.81 4.16 -10.76
N THR A 76 -6.54 5.34 -10.19
CA THR A 76 -5.53 6.27 -10.72
C THR A 76 -4.14 6.05 -10.15
N GLY A 77 -3.98 5.07 -9.27
CA GLY A 77 -2.71 4.73 -8.63
C GLY A 77 -1.67 4.18 -9.59
N TRP A 78 -0.42 4.56 -9.35
CA TRP A 78 0.76 4.10 -10.09
C TRP A 78 1.88 3.67 -9.17
N VAL A 79 2.65 2.69 -9.64
CA VAL A 79 3.97 2.33 -9.13
C VAL A 79 5.02 2.85 -10.08
N TYR A 80 6.06 3.46 -9.52
CA TYR A 80 7.21 4.01 -10.24
C TYR A 80 8.50 3.38 -9.75
N VAL A 81 9.54 3.46 -10.57
CA VAL A 81 10.91 3.16 -10.18
C VAL A 81 11.79 4.39 -10.41
N TYR A 82 12.57 4.75 -9.41
CA TYR A 82 13.60 5.78 -9.46
C TYR A 82 14.97 5.11 -9.49
N ASP A 83 15.78 5.46 -10.46
CA ASP A 83 17.18 5.04 -10.57
C ASP A 83 18.07 6.16 -9.99
N PRO A 84 18.77 5.95 -8.88
CA PRO A 84 19.59 6.99 -8.26
C PRO A 84 20.85 7.35 -9.06
N VAL A 85 21.29 6.49 -9.99
CA VAL A 85 22.45 6.74 -10.85
C VAL A 85 22.10 7.69 -11.99
N THR A 86 21.02 7.38 -12.71
CA THR A 86 20.57 8.18 -13.86
C THR A 86 19.62 9.30 -13.46
N ARG A 87 19.04 9.24 -12.25
CA ARG A 87 17.97 10.10 -11.74
C ARG A 87 16.67 10.00 -12.54
N ALA A 88 16.53 8.99 -13.35
CA ALA A 88 15.32 8.73 -14.13
C ALA A 88 14.20 8.15 -13.25
N VAL A 89 12.97 8.54 -13.58
CA VAL A 89 11.75 7.94 -13.02
C VAL A 89 10.98 7.29 -14.15
N GLU A 90 10.62 6.01 -14.00
CA GLU A 90 9.86 5.26 -15.00
C GLU A 90 8.60 4.66 -14.38
N ARG A 91 7.56 4.51 -15.17
CA ARG A 91 6.31 3.86 -14.78
C ARG A 91 6.44 2.35 -14.82
N VAL A 92 5.98 1.67 -13.78
CA VAL A 92 6.01 0.19 -13.69
C VAL A 92 4.61 -0.38 -13.85
N LEU A 93 3.68 0.00 -12.99
CA LEU A 93 2.31 -0.51 -12.94
C LEU A 93 1.33 0.62 -12.67
N GLY A 94 0.31 0.75 -13.49
CA GLY A 94 -0.80 1.70 -13.32
C GLY A 94 -2.15 1.02 -13.20
N GLY A 95 -3.19 1.82 -12.98
CA GLY A 95 -4.55 1.31 -12.86
C GLY A 95 -4.82 0.60 -11.53
N VAL A 96 -4.09 0.96 -10.48
CA VAL A 96 -4.26 0.39 -9.14
C VAL A 96 -5.18 1.29 -8.33
N ALA A 97 -6.22 0.73 -7.74
CA ALA A 97 -7.18 1.47 -6.90
C ALA A 97 -6.66 1.63 -5.47
N GLY A 98 -5.70 2.53 -5.29
CA GLY A 98 -5.02 2.74 -4.03
C GLY A 98 -3.81 1.81 -3.83
N ALA A 99 -2.69 2.10 -4.52
CA ALA A 99 -1.42 1.37 -4.39
C ALA A 99 -0.77 1.65 -3.03
N SER A 100 -1.26 1.00 -1.97
CA SER A 100 -0.99 1.33 -0.57
C SER A 100 0.18 0.57 0.07
N GLY A 101 0.62 -0.52 -0.54
CA GLY A 101 1.75 -1.34 -0.09
C GLY A 101 2.61 -1.81 -1.24
N LEU A 102 3.90 -2.04 -0.96
CA LEU A 102 4.89 -2.41 -1.95
C LEU A 102 5.97 -3.26 -1.30
N ALA A 103 6.34 -4.37 -1.94
CA ALA A 103 7.46 -5.20 -1.54
C ALA A 103 8.12 -5.88 -2.74
N LEU A 104 9.41 -6.18 -2.65
CA LEU A 104 10.17 -6.92 -3.66
C LEU A 104 10.40 -8.35 -3.18
N SER A 105 10.40 -9.31 -4.10
CA SER A 105 10.90 -10.65 -3.83
C SER A 105 12.39 -10.61 -3.46
N ALA A 106 12.87 -11.62 -2.74
CA ALA A 106 14.25 -11.70 -2.28
C ALA A 106 15.27 -11.62 -3.43
N ASP A 107 14.94 -12.19 -4.59
CA ASP A 107 15.75 -12.11 -5.81
C ASP A 107 15.60 -10.78 -6.56
N GLY A 108 14.72 -9.89 -6.12
CA GLY A 108 14.40 -8.62 -6.76
C GLY A 108 13.62 -8.73 -8.06
N GLY A 109 13.25 -9.94 -8.50
CA GLY A 109 12.61 -10.19 -9.79
C GLY A 109 11.13 -9.85 -9.85
N THR A 110 10.43 -9.96 -8.72
CA THR A 110 8.99 -9.72 -8.63
C THR A 110 8.69 -8.57 -7.68
N LEU A 111 7.82 -7.69 -8.12
CA LEU A 111 7.27 -6.61 -7.32
C LEU A 111 5.83 -6.95 -6.92
N TYR A 112 5.56 -6.95 -5.62
CA TYR A 112 4.23 -7.14 -5.06
C TYR A 112 3.62 -5.79 -4.70
N VAL A 113 2.36 -5.59 -5.06
CA VAL A 113 1.64 -4.33 -4.90
C VAL A 113 0.28 -4.58 -4.29
N SER A 114 -0.02 -3.96 -3.16
CA SER A 114 -1.35 -3.96 -2.58
C SER A 114 -2.27 -3.05 -3.38
N ASP A 115 -3.37 -3.62 -3.89
CA ASP A 115 -4.48 -2.87 -4.47
C ASP A 115 -5.62 -2.80 -3.45
N LEU A 116 -5.72 -1.64 -2.82
CA LEU A 116 -6.64 -1.39 -1.72
C LEU A 116 -8.09 -1.61 -2.16
N GLY A 117 -8.51 -0.96 -3.25
CA GLY A 117 -9.89 -0.97 -3.72
C GLY A 117 -10.29 -2.30 -4.37
N SER A 118 -9.37 -2.95 -5.06
CA SER A 118 -9.62 -4.27 -5.68
C SER A 118 -9.46 -5.42 -4.69
N ARG A 119 -8.98 -5.15 -3.48
CA ARG A 119 -8.72 -6.15 -2.42
C ARG A 119 -7.91 -7.34 -2.94
N CYS A 120 -6.77 -7.03 -3.59
CA CYS A 120 -5.87 -8.04 -4.12
C CYS A 120 -4.40 -7.63 -3.95
N ILE A 121 -3.50 -8.57 -4.20
CA ILE A 121 -2.07 -8.34 -4.29
C ILE A 121 -1.65 -8.65 -5.72
N TRP A 122 -1.16 -7.64 -6.44
CA TRP A 122 -0.55 -7.83 -7.76
C TRP A 122 0.88 -8.33 -7.61
N ALA A 123 1.26 -9.29 -8.45
CA ALA A 123 2.63 -9.75 -8.66
C ALA A 123 3.04 -9.43 -10.09
N VAL A 124 4.04 -8.54 -10.25
CA VAL A 124 4.51 -8.07 -11.55
C VAL A 124 6.02 -8.15 -11.63
N PRO A 125 6.62 -8.41 -12.81
CA PRO A 125 8.06 -8.33 -12.98
C PRO A 125 8.57 -6.93 -12.65
N SER A 126 9.57 -6.82 -11.78
CA SER A 126 10.16 -5.55 -11.34
C SER A 126 10.78 -4.75 -12.48
N GLY A 127 11.32 -5.45 -13.50
CA GLY A 127 11.81 -4.86 -14.75
C GLY A 127 10.71 -4.44 -15.74
N GLY A 128 9.42 -4.72 -15.44
CA GLY A 128 8.28 -4.33 -16.29
C GLY A 128 8.12 -2.81 -16.37
N ARG A 129 7.57 -2.35 -17.51
CA ARG A 129 7.29 -0.92 -17.71
C ARG A 129 5.93 -0.74 -18.33
N GLU A 130 5.25 0.37 -17.99
CA GLU A 130 3.95 0.78 -18.55
C GLU A 130 2.88 -0.32 -18.51
N ARG A 131 2.89 -1.16 -17.45
CA ARG A 131 1.89 -2.21 -17.28
C ARG A 131 0.63 -1.63 -16.64
N MET A 132 -0.50 -2.30 -16.89
CA MET A 132 -1.77 -1.97 -16.24
C MET A 132 -2.24 -3.14 -15.39
N ALA A 133 -2.80 -2.86 -14.22
CA ALA A 133 -3.42 -3.85 -13.35
C ALA A 133 -4.46 -4.67 -14.13
N GLY A 134 -4.42 -5.99 -14.00
CA GLY A 134 -5.26 -6.91 -14.77
C GLY A 134 -4.84 -7.11 -16.24
N GLY A 135 -3.82 -6.39 -16.71
CA GLY A 135 -3.29 -6.53 -18.06
C GLY A 135 -2.26 -7.66 -18.21
N LYS A 136 -1.74 -7.81 -19.43
CA LYS A 136 -0.74 -8.83 -19.74
C LYS A 136 0.52 -8.70 -18.86
N GLY A 137 0.93 -9.80 -18.24
CA GLY A 137 2.11 -9.88 -17.39
C GLY A 137 1.91 -9.30 -15.98
N CYS A 138 0.65 -9.09 -15.57
CA CYS A 138 0.25 -8.83 -14.20
C CYS A 138 -0.51 -10.05 -13.68
N ALA A 139 0.00 -10.71 -12.67
CA ALA A 139 -0.70 -11.81 -11.99
C ALA A 139 -1.26 -11.30 -10.66
N GLN A 140 -2.33 -11.93 -10.18
CA GLN A 140 -2.78 -11.76 -8.81
C GLN A 140 -2.16 -12.87 -7.96
N LEU A 141 -1.37 -12.54 -6.95
CA LEU A 141 -0.92 -13.50 -5.94
C LEU A 141 -2.12 -13.94 -5.10
N ALA A 142 -2.94 -13.00 -4.67
CA ALA A 142 -4.15 -13.25 -3.90
C ALA A 142 -5.22 -12.22 -4.27
N ALA A 143 -6.48 -12.62 -4.22
CA ALA A 143 -7.64 -11.77 -4.51
C ALA A 143 -8.81 -12.09 -3.57
N GLY A 144 -9.79 -11.18 -3.49
CA GLY A 144 -10.94 -11.34 -2.61
C GLY A 144 -10.56 -11.29 -1.13
N LEU A 145 -9.52 -10.55 -0.80
CA LEU A 145 -8.97 -10.44 0.56
C LEU A 145 -10.05 -10.00 1.57
N PRO A 146 -9.96 -10.45 2.85
CA PRO A 146 -10.98 -10.19 3.87
C PRO A 146 -10.98 -8.74 4.37
N GLY A 147 -9.96 -7.96 4.03
CA GLY A 147 -9.84 -6.54 4.34
C GLY A 147 -9.21 -5.77 3.20
N TYR A 148 -9.05 -4.46 3.41
CA TYR A 148 -8.37 -3.57 2.47
C TYR A 148 -6.86 -3.63 2.71
N PRO A 149 -6.07 -4.23 1.76
CA PRO A 149 -4.65 -4.47 1.99
C PRO A 149 -3.85 -3.17 2.05
N GLY A 150 -2.88 -3.14 2.94
CA GLY A 150 -1.94 -2.04 3.12
C GLY A 150 -0.51 -2.54 3.01
N ALA A 151 0.18 -2.64 4.14
CA ALA A 151 1.57 -3.05 4.20
C ALA A 151 1.81 -4.46 3.65
N LEU A 152 2.95 -4.61 2.95
CA LEU A 152 3.45 -5.89 2.45
C LEU A 152 4.86 -6.13 2.96
N ALA A 153 5.19 -7.40 3.21
CA ALA A 153 6.56 -7.86 3.42
C ALA A 153 6.74 -9.21 2.74
N VAL A 154 7.95 -9.47 2.25
CA VAL A 154 8.32 -10.72 1.58
C VAL A 154 9.49 -11.36 2.32
N GLU A 155 9.37 -12.64 2.60
CA GLU A 155 10.40 -13.45 3.24
C GLU A 155 11.32 -14.09 2.20
N GLU A 156 12.47 -14.61 2.61
CA GLU A 156 13.46 -15.20 1.71
C GLU A 156 12.92 -16.43 0.94
N ASP A 157 11.99 -17.17 1.55
CA ASP A 157 11.33 -18.33 0.94
C ASP A 157 10.22 -17.95 -0.06
N GLY A 158 9.99 -16.65 -0.25
CA GLY A 158 8.95 -16.11 -1.12
C GLY A 158 7.59 -15.97 -0.48
N THR A 159 7.44 -16.27 0.82
CA THR A 159 6.21 -16.02 1.57
C THR A 159 5.93 -14.52 1.61
N VAL A 160 4.70 -14.14 1.26
CA VAL A 160 4.21 -12.76 1.27
C VAL A 160 3.26 -12.55 2.42
N SER A 161 3.63 -11.65 3.34
CA SER A 161 2.77 -11.20 4.43
C SER A 161 2.05 -9.91 4.04
N VAL A 162 0.74 -9.84 4.29
CA VAL A 162 -0.09 -8.65 4.06
C VAL A 162 -0.74 -8.20 5.35
N GLY A 163 -0.72 -6.90 5.60
CA GLY A 163 -1.46 -6.25 6.68
C GLY A 163 -2.66 -5.49 6.12
N TYR A 164 -3.79 -5.62 6.78
CA TYR A 164 -5.00 -4.92 6.37
C TYR A 164 -5.09 -3.57 7.07
N ARG A 165 -5.20 -2.52 6.27
CA ARG A 165 -5.34 -1.15 6.77
C ARG A 165 -6.72 -0.93 7.37
N TRP A 166 -7.75 -1.51 6.74
CA TRP A 166 -9.14 -1.45 7.19
C TRP A 166 -9.86 -2.77 6.96
N ALA A 167 -10.87 -3.02 7.77
CA ALA A 167 -11.81 -4.11 7.58
C ALA A 167 -12.63 -3.93 6.32
N ARG A 168 -13.16 -5.03 5.81
CA ARG A 168 -14.10 -5.04 4.71
C ARG A 168 -15.37 -4.27 5.08
N SER A 169 -15.72 -3.27 4.29
CA SER A 169 -16.95 -2.52 4.45
C SER A 169 -18.09 -3.18 3.70
N ALA A 170 -19.08 -3.73 4.42
CA ALA A 170 -20.29 -4.27 3.82
C ALA A 170 -20.99 -3.22 2.95
N TRP A 171 -21.02 -1.97 3.40
CA TRP A 171 -21.63 -0.89 2.65
C TRP A 171 -20.97 -0.66 1.28
N LEU A 172 -19.63 -0.70 1.20
CA LEU A 172 -18.91 -0.53 -0.06
C LEU A 172 -19.15 -1.72 -1.02
N GLU A 173 -19.25 -2.92 -0.49
CA GLU A 173 -19.54 -4.12 -1.27
C GLU A 173 -20.95 -4.06 -1.88
N ASP A 174 -21.95 -3.70 -1.07
CA ASP A 174 -23.34 -3.58 -1.51
C ASP A 174 -23.52 -2.45 -2.54
N HIS A 175 -22.60 -1.50 -2.59
CA HIS A 175 -22.63 -0.35 -3.50
C HIS A 175 -21.44 -0.33 -4.47
N ALA A 176 -20.86 -1.49 -4.80
CA ALA A 176 -19.70 -1.59 -5.69
C ALA A 176 -19.93 -0.85 -7.02
N ASP A 177 -21.10 -0.98 -7.61
CA ASP A 177 -21.51 -0.33 -8.87
C ASP A 177 -22.25 1.00 -8.66
N GLY A 178 -22.45 1.41 -7.42
CA GLY A 178 -23.28 2.55 -7.03
C GLY A 178 -22.53 3.90 -7.07
N THR A 179 -22.13 4.40 -8.24
CA THR A 179 -21.35 5.63 -8.41
C THR A 179 -21.98 6.87 -7.74
N LEU A 180 -23.31 7.00 -7.77
CA LEU A 180 -24.02 8.12 -7.13
C LEU A 180 -23.94 8.07 -5.61
N LEU A 181 -24.17 6.90 -5.01
CA LEU A 181 -24.14 6.73 -3.55
C LEU A 181 -22.71 6.82 -3.00
N ARG A 182 -21.74 6.27 -3.71
CA ARG A 182 -20.33 6.43 -3.37
C ARG A 182 -19.88 7.89 -3.48
N GLY A 183 -20.31 8.60 -4.52
CA GLY A 183 -20.09 10.03 -4.66
C GLY A 183 -20.74 10.88 -3.56
N ALA A 184 -21.89 10.46 -3.04
CA ALA A 184 -22.53 11.10 -1.89
C ALA A 184 -21.72 10.82 -0.60
N ALA A 185 -21.22 9.60 -0.42
CA ALA A 185 -20.38 9.22 0.73
C ALA A 185 -19.07 10.03 0.81
N LEU A 186 -18.50 10.46 -0.31
CA LEU A 186 -17.34 11.37 -0.35
C LEU A 186 -17.60 12.74 0.31
N ARG A 187 -18.87 13.12 0.48
CA ARG A 187 -19.29 14.39 1.10
C ARG A 187 -19.64 14.23 2.58
N LEU A 188 -19.54 13.01 3.13
CA LEU A 188 -19.76 12.78 4.56
C LEU A 188 -18.66 13.44 5.38
N SER A 189 -19.00 13.82 6.62
CA SER A 189 -17.98 14.25 7.57
C SER A 189 -16.99 13.13 7.87
N GLU A 190 -15.77 13.47 8.26
CA GLU A 190 -14.70 12.52 8.56
C GLU A 190 -15.16 11.44 9.56
N SER A 191 -15.83 11.84 10.63
CA SER A 191 -16.36 10.93 11.65
C SER A 191 -17.44 9.95 11.14
N MET A 192 -18.22 10.34 10.14
CA MET A 192 -19.19 9.44 9.49
C MET A 192 -18.49 8.51 8.50
N GLY A 193 -17.51 9.02 7.77
CA GLY A 193 -16.68 8.22 6.87
C GLY A 193 -15.91 7.14 7.63
N GLU A 194 -15.34 7.43 8.78
CA GLU A 194 -14.61 6.47 9.61
C GLU A 194 -15.44 5.27 10.03
N ARG A 195 -16.73 5.46 10.32
CA ARG A 195 -17.63 4.35 10.68
C ARG A 195 -17.83 3.33 9.57
N LEU A 196 -17.63 3.71 8.31
CA LEU A 196 -17.70 2.79 7.17
C LEU A 196 -16.52 1.82 7.11
N PHE A 197 -15.41 2.15 7.80
CA PHE A 197 -14.15 1.41 7.75
C PHE A 197 -13.72 0.83 9.11
N GLN A 198 -14.64 0.81 10.09
CA GLN A 198 -14.32 0.20 11.39
C GLN A 198 -14.04 -1.29 11.21
N MET A 199 -12.90 -1.73 11.78
CA MET A 199 -12.57 -3.14 11.81
C MET A 199 -13.45 -3.83 12.85
N PRO A 200 -14.10 -4.97 12.53
CA PRO A 200 -14.80 -5.77 13.53
C PRO A 200 -13.84 -6.21 14.64
N ASP A 201 -14.34 -6.39 15.85
CA ASP A 201 -13.54 -6.82 17.01
C ASP A 201 -12.85 -8.18 16.83
N ASP A 202 -13.34 -9.02 15.91
CA ASP A 202 -12.83 -10.34 15.56
C ASP A 202 -12.25 -10.38 14.14
N GLY A 203 -11.98 -9.22 13.54
CA GLY A 203 -11.49 -9.09 12.17
C GLY A 203 -10.09 -9.69 11.97
N ILE A 204 -9.83 -10.15 10.74
CA ILE A 204 -8.50 -10.55 10.30
C ILE A 204 -7.70 -9.28 10.04
N CYS A 205 -6.53 -9.15 10.69
CA CYS A 205 -5.67 -7.98 10.56
C CYS A 205 -4.46 -8.21 9.65
N ALA A 206 -4.04 -9.47 9.47
CA ALA A 206 -2.94 -9.83 8.58
C ALA A 206 -3.09 -11.27 8.09
N GLU A 207 -2.52 -11.54 6.93
CA GLU A 207 -2.46 -12.90 6.33
C GLU A 207 -1.07 -13.14 5.73
N ARG A 208 -0.74 -14.43 5.56
CA ARG A 208 0.47 -14.89 4.88
C ARG A 208 0.09 -15.82 3.73
N PHE A 209 0.74 -15.59 2.61
CA PHE A 209 0.54 -16.35 1.38
C PHE A 209 1.85 -16.96 0.90
N GLY A 210 1.80 -18.19 0.43
CA GLY A 210 2.91 -18.82 -0.27
C GLY A 210 3.20 -18.13 -1.61
N PRO A 211 4.36 -18.41 -2.24
CA PRO A 211 4.70 -17.86 -3.55
C PRO A 211 3.74 -18.30 -4.67
N ASP A 212 2.97 -19.35 -4.45
CA ASP A 212 1.91 -19.85 -5.32
C ASP A 212 0.53 -19.21 -5.06
N GLY A 213 0.45 -18.29 -4.08
CA GLY A 213 -0.79 -17.64 -3.65
C GLY A 213 -1.64 -18.47 -2.67
N ALA A 214 -1.15 -19.62 -2.20
CA ALA A 214 -1.84 -20.40 -1.18
C ALA A 214 -1.85 -19.65 0.16
N LEU A 215 -3.02 -19.56 0.81
CA LEU A 215 -3.15 -19.00 2.15
C LEU A 215 -2.47 -19.93 3.16
N LEU A 216 -1.43 -19.44 3.85
CA LEU A 216 -0.68 -20.18 4.86
C LEU A 216 -1.17 -19.92 6.28
N ALA A 217 -1.51 -18.67 6.58
CA ALA A 217 -1.99 -18.26 7.91
C ALA A 217 -2.81 -16.98 7.85
N SER A 218 -3.77 -16.88 8.77
CA SER A 218 -4.55 -15.67 9.03
C SER A 218 -4.41 -15.28 10.50
N TYR A 219 -4.24 -13.99 10.75
CA TYR A 219 -4.07 -13.42 12.08
C TYR A 219 -5.16 -12.39 12.33
N GLY A 220 -5.79 -12.48 13.48
CA GLY A 220 -6.85 -11.58 13.88
C GLY A 220 -7.07 -11.63 15.38
N GLY A 221 -7.99 -10.81 15.87
CA GLY A 221 -8.37 -10.81 17.27
C GLY A 221 -8.93 -9.45 17.71
N LYS A 222 -9.51 -9.46 18.91
CA LYS A 222 -10.04 -8.23 19.53
C LYS A 222 -8.95 -7.17 19.66
N ALA A 223 -9.31 -5.97 19.25
CA ALA A 223 -8.51 -4.75 19.43
C ALA A 223 -7.23 -4.63 18.60
N LEU A 224 -7.08 -5.36 17.49
CA LEU A 224 -6.06 -5.04 16.52
C LEU A 224 -6.65 -4.04 15.52
N GLY A 225 -6.16 -2.80 15.57
CA GLY A 225 -6.46 -1.76 14.58
C GLY A 225 -5.87 -2.08 13.20
N GLY A 226 -5.97 -1.16 12.26
CA GLY A 226 -5.38 -1.32 10.94
C GLY A 226 -3.87 -1.49 10.97
N VAL A 227 -3.34 -2.44 10.23
CA VAL A 227 -1.90 -2.71 10.13
C VAL A 227 -1.28 -1.77 9.10
N LEU A 228 -0.35 -0.93 9.54
CA LEU A 228 0.35 0.07 8.73
C LEU A 228 1.75 -0.37 8.31
N ALA A 229 2.35 -1.29 9.05
CA ALA A 229 3.67 -1.85 8.77
C ALA A 229 3.75 -3.31 9.20
N LEU A 230 4.55 -4.09 8.49
CA LEU A 230 4.85 -5.50 8.76
C LEU A 230 6.35 -5.73 8.72
N CYS A 231 6.84 -6.59 9.61
CA CYS A 231 8.22 -7.07 9.59
C CYS A 231 8.26 -8.54 10.05
N PRO A 232 8.26 -9.50 9.13
CA PRO A 232 8.55 -10.89 9.48
C PRO A 232 10.00 -11.01 9.95
N ALA A 233 10.22 -11.69 11.08
CA ALA A 233 11.55 -11.97 11.59
C ALA A 233 11.51 -13.23 12.47
N GLU A 234 12.39 -14.19 12.19
CA GLU A 234 12.45 -15.47 12.88
C GLU A 234 11.09 -16.21 12.85
N ASN A 235 10.48 -16.42 14.00
CA ASN A 235 9.19 -17.11 14.15
C ASN A 235 8.04 -16.14 14.48
N ARG A 236 8.16 -14.87 14.09
CA ARG A 236 7.19 -13.79 14.38
C ARG A 236 6.96 -12.89 13.19
N VAL A 237 5.77 -12.32 13.16
CA VAL A 237 5.50 -11.13 12.34
C VAL A 237 5.25 -9.97 13.29
N TYR A 238 6.08 -8.95 13.23
CA TYR A 238 5.90 -7.70 13.97
C TYR A 238 4.97 -6.77 13.19
N LEU A 239 4.06 -6.14 13.91
CA LEU A 239 2.97 -5.33 13.36
C LEU A 239 3.04 -3.92 13.93
N GLY A 240 3.13 -2.93 13.05
CA GLY A 240 2.86 -1.54 13.36
C GLY A 240 1.38 -1.27 13.15
N VAL A 241 0.64 -1.03 14.24
CA VAL A 241 -0.82 -0.91 14.25
C VAL A 241 -1.24 0.54 14.46
N ALA A 242 -2.26 0.98 13.72
CA ALA A 242 -2.78 2.34 13.81
C ALA A 242 -3.29 2.66 15.21
N GLY A 243 -2.90 3.83 15.74
CA GLY A 243 -3.31 4.27 17.08
C GLY A 243 -2.57 3.62 18.25
N GLU A 244 -1.72 2.61 18.00
CA GLU A 244 -0.95 1.95 19.03
C GLU A 244 0.43 2.60 19.24
N THR A 245 0.88 2.64 20.48
CA THR A 245 2.21 3.15 20.86
C THR A 245 3.26 2.04 21.02
N LYS A 246 2.85 0.78 20.86
CA LYS A 246 3.69 -0.41 21.01
C LYS A 246 3.60 -1.25 19.75
N ILE A 247 4.74 -1.84 19.35
CA ILE A 247 4.78 -2.84 18.29
C ILE A 247 4.10 -4.11 18.80
N GLN A 248 3.10 -4.57 18.07
CA GLN A 248 2.43 -5.86 18.30
C GLN A 248 3.22 -6.96 17.56
N TRP A 249 2.98 -8.21 17.89
CA TRP A 249 3.53 -9.32 17.14
C TRP A 249 2.64 -10.56 17.22
N VAL A 250 2.71 -11.38 16.18
CA VAL A 250 2.06 -12.68 16.12
C VAL A 250 3.11 -13.77 15.85
N ARG A 251 2.86 -14.98 16.32
CA ARG A 251 3.76 -16.12 16.10
C ARG A 251 3.44 -16.77 14.76
N ILE A 252 4.48 -17.15 14.00
CA ILE A 252 4.41 -17.93 12.76
C ILE A 252 4.86 -19.37 12.98
#